data_25640a977c347329a771a3f26107cb36
#
_entry.id   25640a977c347329a771a3f26107cb36
#
_cell.length_a   1.000
_cell.length_b   1.000
_cell.length_c   1.000
_cell.angle_alpha   90.00
_cell.angle_beta   90.00
_cell.angle_gamma   90.00
#
_symmetry.space_group_name_H-M   'P 1'
#
loop_
_entity.id
_entity.type
_entity.pdbx_description
1 polymer ?
#
loop_
_entity_poly.entity_id
_entity_poly.type
_entity_poly.pdbx_seq_one_letter_code
_entity_poly.pdbx_strand_id
1 'polypeptide(L)'
;MTETTAKKKLPAVVERFILHWGDMGDEWGVNRSVSQIHGLLYLAEAPMTAEDIADTLGMARSNVSNSIKELLSWGLIRRVPILGDRRDHFEAET
;
A
#
# COMPACT_ATOMS: atom_id res chain seq x y z
N MET A 1 -5.00 -22.31 -3.47
CA MET A 1 -4.90 -21.38 -3.34
C MET A 1 -5.70 -20.66 -3.74
N THR A 2 -5.89 -20.17 -3.53
CA THR A 2 -6.60 -19.49 -3.86
C THR A 2 -6.42 -18.46 -4.44
N GLU A 3 -6.90 -18.13 -5.19
CA GLU A 3 -6.71 -17.11 -5.77
C GLU A 3 -7.11 -16.04 -5.13
N THR A 4 -6.45 -15.22 -4.89
CA THR A 4 -6.77 -14.13 -4.18
C THR A 4 -7.63 -13.25 -4.94
N THR A 5 -8.24 -12.34 -4.27
CA THR A 5 -9.05 -11.34 -4.88
C THR A 5 -8.21 -10.26 -5.49
N ALA A 6 -6.95 -10.21 -5.19
CA ALA A 6 -6.09 -9.19 -5.75
C ALA A 6 -5.76 -9.51 -7.19
N LYS A 7 -5.70 -8.49 -8.03
CA LYS A 7 -5.37 -8.71 -9.41
C LYS A 7 -3.91 -8.99 -9.61
N LYS A 8 -3.05 -8.45 -8.77
CA LYS A 8 -1.63 -8.66 -8.89
C LYS A 8 -1.17 -9.61 -7.84
N LYS A 9 -0.37 -10.57 -8.25
CA LYS A 9 0.14 -11.54 -7.31
C LYS A 9 1.46 -11.08 -6.74
N LEU A 10 1.67 -11.34 -5.48
CA LEU A 10 2.91 -11.04 -4.80
C LEU A 10 3.62 -12.33 -4.47
N PRO A 11 4.95 -12.32 -4.48
CA PRO A 11 5.68 -13.48 -3.96
C PRO A 11 5.27 -13.74 -2.52
N ALA A 12 5.28 -15.01 -2.13
CA ALA A 12 4.80 -15.38 -0.80
C ALA A 12 5.57 -14.68 0.31
N VAL A 13 6.88 -14.51 0.14
CA VAL A 13 7.67 -13.89 1.18
C VAL A 13 7.30 -12.41 1.33
N VAL A 14 7.00 -11.75 0.23
CA VAL A 14 6.60 -10.34 0.28
C VAL A 14 5.23 -10.22 0.93
N GLU A 15 4.32 -11.11 0.56
CA GLU A 15 3.00 -11.08 1.14
C GLU A 15 3.04 -11.27 2.64
N ARG A 16 3.87 -12.19 3.12
CA ARG A 16 4.01 -12.41 4.55
C ARG A 16 4.60 -11.22 5.26
N PHE A 17 5.55 -10.55 4.61
CA PHE A 17 6.13 -9.36 5.20
C PHE A 17 5.10 -8.27 5.38
N ILE A 18 4.25 -8.06 4.37
CA ILE A 18 3.22 -7.04 4.44
C ILE A 18 2.22 -7.35 5.55
N LEU A 19 1.84 -8.62 5.67
CA LEU A 19 0.91 -9.01 6.72
C LEU A 19 1.52 -8.82 8.11
N HIS A 20 2.80 -9.16 8.24
CA HIS A 20 3.49 -8.96 9.50
C HIS A 20 3.59 -7.48 9.85
N TRP A 21 3.87 -6.65 8.86
CA TRP A 21 3.95 -5.21 9.05
C TRP A 21 2.61 -4.68 9.54
N GLY A 22 1.50 -5.18 8.95
CA GLY A 22 0.19 -4.77 9.41
C GLY A 22 -0.08 -5.15 10.84
N ASP A 23 0.35 -6.36 11.23
CA ASP A 23 0.18 -6.81 12.60
C ASP A 23 0.98 -5.95 13.57
N MET A 24 2.20 -5.61 13.19
CA MET A 24 3.02 -4.75 14.04
C MET A 24 2.38 -3.37 14.19
N GLY A 25 1.85 -2.84 13.11
CA GLY A 25 1.18 -1.57 13.16
C GLY A 25 -0.02 -1.59 14.08
N ASP A 26 -0.75 -2.69 14.04
CA ASP A 26 -1.89 -2.85 14.91
C ASP A 26 -1.48 -2.80 16.37
N GLU A 27 -0.40 -3.49 16.70
CA GLU A 27 0.09 -3.50 18.07
C GLU A 27 0.54 -2.13 18.53
N TRP A 28 0.92 -1.27 17.60
CA TRP A 28 1.40 0.05 17.94
C TRP A 28 0.30 1.10 17.78
N GLY A 29 -0.93 0.66 17.59
CA GLY A 29 -2.05 1.58 17.49
C GLY A 29 -2.27 2.16 16.12
N VAL A 30 -1.61 1.63 15.12
CA VAL A 30 -1.77 2.09 13.75
C VAL A 30 -2.78 1.18 13.06
N ASN A 31 -3.66 1.78 12.26
CA ASN A 31 -4.65 1.02 11.53
C ASN A 31 -3.96 -0.02 10.64
N ARG A 32 -4.50 -1.24 10.63
CA ARG A 32 -3.88 -2.32 9.87
C ARG A 32 -3.78 -1.99 8.39
N SER A 33 -4.83 -1.40 7.82
CA SER A 33 -4.82 -1.06 6.40
C SER A 33 -3.72 -0.06 6.09
N VAL A 34 -3.55 0.92 6.94
CA VAL A 34 -2.50 1.92 6.76
C VAL A 34 -1.13 1.25 6.76
N SER A 35 -0.92 0.34 7.72
CA SER A 35 0.36 -0.34 7.83
C SER A 35 0.64 -1.25 6.64
N GLN A 36 -0.39 -1.95 6.17
CA GLN A 36 -0.20 -2.82 5.01
C GLN A 36 0.14 -2.03 3.76
N ILE A 37 -0.50 -0.89 3.57
CA ILE A 37 -0.21 -0.05 2.41
C ILE A 37 1.21 0.50 2.52
N HIS A 38 1.59 0.94 3.71
CA HIS A 38 2.95 1.44 3.92
C HIS A 38 3.98 0.36 3.58
N GLY A 39 3.74 -0.86 4.08
CA GLY A 39 4.66 -1.97 3.80
C GLY A 39 4.73 -2.31 2.33
N LEU A 40 3.59 -2.29 1.64
CA LEU A 40 3.56 -2.56 0.21
C LEU A 40 4.40 -1.53 -0.54
N LEU A 41 4.19 -0.25 -0.24
CA LEU A 41 4.91 0.80 -0.95
C LEU A 41 6.39 0.78 -0.62
N TYR A 42 6.73 0.40 0.61
CA TYR A 42 8.13 0.32 1.00
C TYR A 42 8.87 -0.74 0.18
N LEU A 43 8.18 -1.85 -0.14
CA LEU A 43 8.79 -2.93 -0.89
C LEU A 43 8.60 -2.82 -2.39
N ALA A 44 7.72 -1.92 -2.85
CA ALA A 44 7.42 -1.82 -4.26
C ALA A 44 8.63 -1.29 -5.02
N GLU A 45 8.82 -1.80 -6.22
CA GLU A 45 9.94 -1.36 -7.05
C GLU A 45 9.63 -0.11 -7.82
N ALA A 46 8.38 0.29 -7.88
CA ALA A 46 7.96 1.49 -8.61
C ALA A 46 6.76 2.10 -7.89
N PRO A 47 6.52 3.40 -8.08
CA PRO A 47 5.37 4.02 -7.46
C PRO A 47 4.06 3.39 -7.93
N MET A 48 3.05 3.40 -7.08
CA MET A 48 1.78 2.75 -7.36
C MET A 48 0.64 3.74 -7.23
N THR A 49 -0.39 3.55 -8.04
CA THR A 49 -1.62 4.35 -7.90
C THR A 49 -2.48 3.76 -6.79
N ALA A 50 -3.48 4.54 -6.35
CA ALA A 50 -4.43 4.03 -5.37
C ALA A 50 -5.15 2.80 -5.91
N GLU A 51 -5.45 2.79 -7.20
CA GLU A 51 -6.09 1.63 -7.80
C GLU A 51 -5.19 0.40 -7.75
N ASP A 52 -3.92 0.59 -8.07
CA ASP A 52 -2.96 -0.52 -7.99
C ASP A 52 -2.90 -1.08 -6.58
N ILE A 53 -2.87 -0.21 -5.60
CA ILE A 53 -2.80 -0.63 -4.21
C ILE A 53 -4.05 -1.41 -3.83
N ALA A 54 -5.22 -0.89 -4.19
CA ALA A 54 -6.48 -1.54 -3.88
C ALA A 54 -6.54 -2.92 -4.53
N ASP A 55 -6.13 -3.03 -5.78
CA ASP A 55 -6.15 -4.29 -6.48
C ASP A 55 -5.16 -5.29 -5.88
N THR A 56 -3.99 -4.80 -5.53
CA THR A 56 -2.93 -5.67 -5.00
C THR A 56 -3.29 -6.21 -3.63
N LEU A 57 -3.87 -5.38 -2.78
CA LEU A 57 -4.17 -5.78 -1.40
C LEU A 57 -5.61 -6.26 -1.22
N GLY A 58 -6.44 -6.14 -2.26
CA GLY A 58 -7.82 -6.56 -2.14
C GLY A 58 -8.63 -5.67 -1.23
N MET A 59 -8.34 -4.38 -1.22
CA MET A 59 -9.02 -3.42 -0.36
C MET A 59 -9.97 -2.54 -1.14
N ALA A 60 -10.98 -2.03 -0.45
CA ALA A 60 -11.87 -1.06 -1.05
C ALA A 60 -11.11 0.24 -1.34
N ARG A 61 -11.48 0.90 -2.43
CA ARG A 61 -10.81 2.14 -2.82
C ARG A 61 -10.94 3.23 -1.76
N SER A 62 -12.08 3.30 -1.08
CA SER A 62 -12.26 4.31 -0.05
C SER A 62 -11.31 4.08 1.12
N ASN A 63 -11.10 2.82 1.49
CA ASN A 63 -10.17 2.48 2.55
C ASN A 63 -8.75 2.87 2.15
N VAL A 64 -8.37 2.56 0.90
CA VAL A 64 -7.04 2.92 0.40
C VAL A 64 -6.85 4.44 0.41
N SER A 65 -7.86 5.18 -0.06
CA SER A 65 -7.76 6.64 -0.14
C SER A 65 -7.57 7.25 1.24
N ASN A 66 -8.34 6.78 2.22
CA ASN A 66 -8.21 7.30 3.57
C ASN A 66 -6.86 6.98 4.18
N SER A 67 -6.38 5.77 3.94
CA SER A 67 -5.07 5.37 4.46
C SER A 67 -3.94 6.16 3.83
N ILE A 68 -4.04 6.43 2.53
CA ILE A 68 -3.04 7.23 1.84
C ILE A 68 -3.00 8.64 2.44
N LYS A 69 -4.15 9.22 2.74
CA LYS A 69 -4.18 10.55 3.35
C LYS A 69 -3.42 10.56 4.66
N GLU A 70 -3.61 9.53 5.47
CA GLU A 70 -2.91 9.47 6.74
C GLU A 70 -1.42 9.32 6.55
N LEU A 71 -1.02 8.45 5.65
CA LEU A 71 0.41 8.23 5.40
C LEU A 71 1.07 9.49 4.86
N LEU A 72 0.37 10.22 4.01
CA LEU A 72 0.91 11.48 3.50
C LEU A 72 1.04 12.51 4.62
N SER A 73 0.05 12.57 5.51
CA SER A 73 0.09 13.56 6.59
C SER A 73 1.21 13.26 7.57
N TRP A 74 1.62 12.01 7.69
CA TRP A 74 2.71 11.63 8.57
C TRP A 74 4.07 11.70 7.88
N GLY A 75 4.09 11.97 6.56
CA GLY A 75 5.35 12.04 5.83
C GLY A 75 5.99 10.71 5.56
N LEU A 76 5.21 9.62 5.61
CA LEU A 76 5.75 8.30 5.39
C LEU A 76 5.73 7.88 3.94
N ILE A 77 4.92 8.53 3.13
CA ILE A 77 4.88 8.30 1.69
C ILE A 77 4.79 9.65 1.00
N ARG A 78 5.00 9.67 -0.30
CA ARG A 78 4.92 10.90 -1.07
C ARG A 78 4.30 10.62 -2.43
N ARG A 79 3.77 11.69 -3.04
CA ARG A 79 3.26 11.60 -4.40
C ARG A 79 4.40 11.72 -5.37
N VAL A 80 4.30 10.96 -6.46
CA VAL A 80 5.33 10.96 -7.50
C VAL A 80 4.64 11.24 -8.83
N PRO A 81 4.93 12.34 -9.50
CA PRO A 81 4.34 12.57 -10.81
C PRO A 81 4.97 11.65 -11.84
N ILE A 82 4.12 11.10 -12.71
CA ILE A 82 4.58 10.20 -13.77
C ILE A 82 4.21 10.84 -15.09
N LEU A 83 5.19 11.06 -15.93
CA LEU A 83 4.96 11.70 -17.20
C LEU A 83 3.99 10.88 -18.03
N GLY A 84 2.97 11.54 -18.56
CA GLY A 84 1.98 10.86 -19.39
C GLY A 84 0.87 10.21 -18.62
N ASP A 85 0.83 10.33 -17.32
CA ASP A 85 -0.22 9.73 -16.52
C ASP A 85 -0.77 10.79 -15.57
N ARG A 86 -2.09 11.00 -15.60
CA ARG A 86 -2.69 12.01 -14.75
C ARG A 86 -2.98 11.52 -13.35
N ARG A 87 -2.91 10.22 -13.12
CA ARG A 87 -3.23 9.68 -11.80
C ARG A 87 -2.08 9.93 -10.85
N ASP A 88 -2.42 10.10 -9.57
CA ASP A 88 -1.40 10.21 -8.54
C ASP A 88 -0.75 8.86 -8.30
N HIS A 89 0.57 8.87 -8.21
CA HIS A 89 1.33 7.69 -7.83
C HIS A 89 1.99 7.96 -6.50
N PHE A 90 2.23 6.92 -5.75
CA PHE A 90 2.77 7.04 -4.39
C PHE A 90 3.94 6.10 -4.18
N GLU A 91 4.89 6.54 -3.38
CA GLU A 91 5.99 5.68 -2.98
C GLU A 91 6.37 6.02 -1.55
N ALA A 92 7.02 5.08 -0.88
CA ALA A 92 7.42 5.28 0.50
C ALA A 92 8.62 6.22 0.57
N GLU A 93 8.65 7.02 1.61
CA GLU A 93 9.84 7.82 1.90
C GLU A 93 10.89 6.92 2.50
N THR A 94 12.12 7.12 2.14
CA THR A 94 13.21 6.29 2.64
C THR A 94 14.12 7.05 3.57
#